data_817787ed2be22fa463a60e192a634d77
#
_entry.id   817787ed2be22fa463a60e192a634d77
#
_cell.length_a   1.000
_cell.length_b   1.000
_cell.length_c   1.000
_cell.angle_alpha   90.00
_cell.angle_beta   90.00
_cell.angle_gamma   90.00
#
_symmetry.space_group_name_H-M   'P 1'
#
loop_
_entity.id
_entity.type
_entity.pdbx_description
1 polymer ?
#
loop_
_entity_poly.entity_id
_entity_poly.type
_entity_poly.pdbx_seq_one_letter_code
_entity_poly.pdbx_strand_id
1 'polypeptide(L)'
;MIARIWKGAVRRSDGDAYSRYLNETGLAEYAATEGNAGVWMLRRDVGDNTEFLMFTLWDSLDAVKRFAGDDHETAVFYPEDDRFLVDRDLGASHWTVDAQVLPSDR
;
A
#
# COMPACT_ATOMS: atom_id res chain seq x y z
N MET A 1 1.05 13.69 -10.44
CA MET A 1 0.63 12.78 -9.37
C MET A 1 1.04 11.36 -9.72
N ILE A 2 1.54 10.62 -8.74
CA ILE A 2 2.04 9.25 -8.92
C ILE A 2 1.17 8.30 -8.10
N ALA A 3 0.75 7.20 -8.72
CA ALA A 3 0.15 6.08 -8.01
C ALA A 3 1.21 5.03 -7.74
N ARG A 4 1.26 4.54 -6.50
CA ARG A 4 2.15 3.46 -6.07
C ARG A 4 1.30 2.27 -5.65
N ILE A 5 1.64 1.09 -6.16
CA ILE A 5 0.88 -0.14 -5.92
C ILE A 5 1.80 -1.24 -5.40
N TRP A 6 1.38 -1.87 -4.30
CA TRP A 6 2.02 -3.05 -3.73
C TRP A 6 0.98 -4.10 -3.37
N LYS A 7 1.34 -5.36 -3.50
CA LYS A 7 0.43 -6.48 -3.19
C LYS A 7 1.14 -7.54 -2.35
N GLY A 8 0.41 -8.09 -1.39
CA GLY A 8 0.82 -9.24 -0.59
C GLY A 8 -0.37 -10.09 -0.20
N ALA A 9 -0.12 -11.27 0.33
CA ALA A 9 -1.18 -12.18 0.77
C ALA A 9 -0.84 -12.79 2.12
N VAL A 10 -1.88 -13.01 2.91
CA VAL A 10 -1.81 -13.70 4.20
C VAL A 10 -2.78 -14.87 4.19
N ARG A 11 -2.68 -15.78 5.16
CA ARG A 11 -3.72 -16.79 5.36
C ARG A 11 -5.05 -16.09 5.63
N ARG A 12 -6.13 -16.65 5.13
CA ARG A 12 -7.46 -16.07 5.31
C ARG A 12 -7.79 -15.83 6.79
N SER A 13 -7.39 -16.75 7.67
CA SER A 13 -7.57 -16.61 9.12
C SER A 13 -6.82 -15.43 9.74
N ASP A 14 -5.78 -14.92 9.08
CA ASP A 14 -4.97 -13.79 9.54
C ASP A 14 -5.39 -12.45 8.91
N GLY A 15 -6.38 -12.46 8.02
CA GLY A 15 -6.77 -11.26 7.28
C GLY A 15 -7.12 -10.06 8.15
N ASP A 16 -7.95 -10.26 9.16
CA ASP A 16 -8.36 -9.16 10.05
C ASP A 16 -7.20 -8.68 10.93
N ALA A 17 -6.39 -9.61 11.43
CA ALA A 17 -5.22 -9.26 12.25
C ALA A 17 -4.21 -8.46 11.43
N TYR A 18 -3.95 -8.87 10.19
CA TYR A 18 -3.03 -8.15 9.31
C TYR A 18 -3.57 -6.77 8.92
N SER A 19 -4.88 -6.67 8.67
CA SER A 19 -5.52 -5.38 8.41
C SER A 19 -5.29 -4.41 9.57
N ARG A 20 -5.49 -4.85 10.82
CA ARG A 20 -5.21 -4.02 12.00
C ARG A 20 -3.75 -3.62 12.08
N TYR A 21 -2.85 -4.57 11.83
CA TYR A 21 -1.42 -4.29 11.84
C TYR A 21 -1.03 -3.22 10.82
N LEU A 22 -1.55 -3.32 9.59
CA LEU A 22 -1.26 -2.33 8.54
C LEU A 22 -1.84 -0.95 8.88
N ASN A 23 -3.00 -0.89 9.53
CA ASN A 23 -3.57 0.39 9.97
C ASN A 23 -2.65 1.08 11.00
N GLU A 24 -2.02 0.31 11.87
CA GLU A 24 -1.14 0.83 12.92
C GLU A 24 0.26 1.16 12.42
N THR A 25 0.70 0.57 11.33
CA THR A 25 2.04 0.73 10.77
C THR A 25 2.04 1.49 9.45
N GLY A 26 1.81 0.80 8.34
CA GLY A 26 1.92 1.36 7.00
C GLY A 26 0.98 2.53 6.76
N LEU A 27 -0.31 2.38 7.07
CA LEU A 27 -1.29 3.43 6.80
C LEU A 27 -0.99 4.70 7.59
N ALA A 28 -0.59 4.55 8.85
CA ALA A 28 -0.21 5.69 9.70
C ALA A 28 1.01 6.41 9.12
N GLU A 29 2.00 5.66 8.64
CA GLU A 29 3.21 6.22 8.06
C GLU A 29 2.93 6.91 6.71
N TYR A 30 2.09 6.31 5.85
CA TYR A 30 1.65 6.96 4.62
C TYR A 30 1.00 8.32 4.90
N ALA A 31 0.06 8.33 5.85
CA ALA A 31 -0.68 9.55 6.19
C ALA A 31 0.23 10.64 6.77
N ALA A 32 1.30 10.27 7.46
CA ALA A 32 2.25 11.20 8.07
C ALA A 32 3.29 11.73 7.08
N THR A 33 3.42 11.13 5.89
CA THR A 33 4.42 11.54 4.91
C THR A 33 3.91 12.71 4.07
N GLU A 34 4.67 13.79 4.04
CA GLU A 34 4.35 14.96 3.23
C GLU A 34 4.28 14.59 1.75
N GLY A 35 3.21 15.01 1.09
CA GLY A 35 2.96 14.73 -0.32
C GLY A 35 2.13 13.50 -0.59
N ASN A 36 1.70 12.77 0.47
CA ASN A 36 0.71 11.73 0.30
C ASN A 36 -0.65 12.34 0.02
N ALA A 37 -1.30 11.88 -1.05
CA ALA A 37 -2.59 12.39 -1.51
C ALA A 37 -3.74 11.40 -1.27
N GLY A 38 -3.47 10.25 -0.69
CA GLY A 38 -4.49 9.28 -0.34
C GLY A 38 -3.95 7.87 -0.24
N VAL A 39 -4.63 7.03 0.52
CA VAL A 39 -4.29 5.62 0.74
C VAL A 39 -5.56 4.80 0.68
N TRP A 40 -5.54 3.75 -0.11
CA TRP A 40 -6.61 2.75 -0.15
C TRP A 40 -5.99 1.38 0.10
N MET A 41 -6.46 0.70 1.14
CA MET A 41 -6.11 -0.68 1.39
C MET A 41 -7.27 -1.54 0.90
N LEU A 42 -7.01 -2.30 -0.15
CA LEU A 42 -8.00 -3.18 -0.76
C LEU A 42 -7.69 -4.61 -0.37
N ARG A 43 -8.73 -5.42 -0.22
CA ARG A 43 -8.54 -6.84 0.10
C ARG A 43 -9.57 -7.69 -0.62
N ARG A 44 -9.18 -8.93 -0.91
CA ARG A 44 -10.09 -9.96 -1.43
C ARG A 44 -9.62 -11.34 -0.98
N ASP A 45 -10.57 -12.25 -0.85
CA ASP A 45 -10.24 -13.65 -0.54
C ASP A 45 -9.99 -14.42 -1.84
N VAL A 46 -8.89 -15.18 -1.84
CA VAL A 46 -8.50 -16.03 -2.97
C VAL A 46 -8.07 -17.38 -2.41
N GLY A 47 -8.91 -18.42 -2.58
CA GLY A 47 -8.63 -19.73 -1.99
C GLY A 47 -8.48 -19.64 -0.48
N ASP A 48 -7.38 -20.15 0.04
CA ASP A 48 -7.09 -20.15 1.47
C ASP A 48 -6.43 -18.86 1.96
N ASN A 49 -6.26 -17.88 1.07
CA ASN A 49 -5.57 -16.63 1.36
C ASN A 49 -6.49 -15.42 1.28
N THR A 50 -6.08 -14.35 1.95
CA THR A 50 -6.60 -13.00 1.72
C THR A 50 -5.48 -12.18 1.08
N GLU A 51 -5.75 -11.62 -0.09
CA GLU A 51 -4.83 -10.69 -0.75
C GLU A 51 -5.11 -9.27 -0.30
N PHE A 52 -4.03 -8.51 -0.08
CA PHE A 52 -4.07 -7.08 0.18
C PHE A 52 -3.38 -6.35 -0.95
N LEU A 53 -4.03 -5.29 -1.45
CA LEU A 53 -3.45 -4.39 -2.41
C LEU A 53 -3.43 -3.00 -1.81
N MET A 54 -2.23 -2.42 -1.68
CA MET A 54 -2.06 -1.06 -1.22
C MET A 54 -1.99 -0.15 -2.44
N PHE A 55 -2.95 0.73 -2.55
CA PHE A 55 -3.01 1.75 -3.59
C PHE A 55 -2.82 3.11 -2.93
N THR A 56 -1.74 3.80 -3.27
CA THR A 56 -1.41 5.10 -2.67
C THR A 56 -1.18 6.14 -3.75
N LEU A 57 -1.61 7.38 -3.48
CA LEU A 57 -1.40 8.51 -4.36
C LEU A 57 -0.43 9.51 -3.73
N TRP A 58 0.41 10.09 -4.57
CA TRP A 58 1.50 10.98 -4.18
C TRP A 58 1.57 12.18 -5.11
N ASP A 59 1.87 13.34 -4.57
CA ASP A 59 2.00 14.57 -5.36
C ASP A 59 3.13 14.49 -6.39
N SER A 60 4.20 13.75 -6.06
CA SER A 60 5.39 13.65 -6.89
C SER A 60 6.18 12.39 -6.56
N LEU A 61 7.16 12.06 -7.41
CA LEU A 61 8.10 10.99 -7.12
C LEU A 61 8.96 11.32 -5.90
N ASP A 62 9.28 12.58 -5.68
CA ASP A 62 10.03 13.00 -4.48
C ASP A 62 9.25 12.67 -3.21
N ALA A 63 7.93 12.83 -3.21
CA ALA A 63 7.08 12.46 -2.08
C ALA A 63 7.10 10.94 -1.85
N VAL A 64 7.08 10.13 -2.91
CA VAL A 64 7.25 8.67 -2.79
C VAL A 64 8.57 8.34 -2.10
N LYS A 65 9.64 9.01 -2.48
CA LYS A 65 10.97 8.77 -1.89
C LYS A 65 11.06 9.19 -0.43
N ARG A 66 10.29 10.16 0.02
CA ARG A 66 10.21 10.51 1.44
C ARG A 66 9.68 9.35 2.27
N PHE A 67 8.75 8.58 1.71
CA PHE A 67 8.22 7.38 2.36
C PHE A 67 9.15 6.17 2.17
N ALA A 68 9.53 5.87 0.94
CA ALA A 68 10.16 4.61 0.56
C ALA A 68 11.70 4.66 0.51
N GLY A 69 12.29 5.85 0.58
CA GLY A 69 13.71 6.04 0.37
C GLY A 69 14.09 6.15 -1.11
N ASP A 70 15.37 6.29 -1.39
CA ASP A 70 15.86 6.47 -2.77
C ASP A 70 15.59 5.24 -3.65
N ASP A 71 15.67 4.04 -3.07
CA ASP A 71 15.31 2.80 -3.75
C ASP A 71 13.79 2.57 -3.66
N HIS A 72 13.03 3.47 -4.26
CA HIS A 72 11.57 3.52 -4.12
C HIS A 72 10.84 2.37 -4.82
N GLU A 73 11.50 1.65 -5.73
CA GLU A 73 10.91 0.49 -6.39
C GLU A 73 10.88 -0.73 -5.47
N THR A 74 11.67 -0.74 -4.42
CA THR A 74 11.65 -1.79 -3.40
C THR A 74 10.50 -1.54 -2.43
N ALA A 75 9.76 -2.59 -2.10
CA ALA A 75 8.67 -2.49 -1.14
C ALA A 75 9.20 -2.19 0.27
N VAL A 76 8.38 -1.47 1.04
CA VAL A 76 8.67 -1.17 2.45
C VAL A 76 7.99 -2.22 3.31
N PHE A 77 8.77 -2.94 4.11
CA PHE A 77 8.24 -3.95 5.03
C PHE A 77 8.40 -3.50 6.48
N TYR A 78 7.55 -4.05 7.32
CA TYR A 78 7.52 -3.78 8.76
C TYR A 78 7.85 -5.06 9.55
N PRO A 79 8.27 -4.95 10.83
CA PRO A 79 8.86 -6.09 11.55
C PRO A 79 8.01 -7.35 11.59
N GLU A 80 6.69 -7.25 11.66
CA GLU A 80 5.82 -8.43 11.74
C GLU A 80 5.31 -8.92 10.39
N ASP A 81 5.68 -8.28 9.28
CA ASP A 81 5.25 -8.71 7.94
C ASP A 81 5.63 -10.17 7.67
N ASP A 82 6.81 -10.59 8.06
CA ASP A 82 7.29 -11.97 7.84
C ASP A 82 6.42 -13.01 8.54
N ARG A 83 5.82 -12.64 9.68
CA ARG A 83 4.93 -13.54 10.41
C ARG A 83 3.60 -13.75 9.67
N PHE A 84 3.11 -12.73 9.00
CA PHE A 84 1.81 -12.76 8.33
C PHE A 84 1.88 -13.19 6.87
N LEU A 85 2.83 -12.63 6.11
CA LEU A 85 2.84 -12.75 4.66
C LEU A 85 3.25 -14.15 4.20
N VAL A 86 2.36 -14.80 3.45
CA VAL A 86 2.64 -16.08 2.79
C VAL A 86 3.09 -15.87 1.35
N ASP A 87 2.77 -14.70 0.77
CA ASP A 87 3.23 -14.27 -0.55
C ASP A 87 3.31 -12.75 -0.55
N ARG A 88 4.26 -12.20 -1.31
CA ARG A 88 4.46 -10.74 -1.37
C ARG A 88 5.19 -10.32 -2.63
N ASP A 89 4.85 -9.16 -3.15
CA ASP A 89 5.68 -8.47 -4.11
C ASP A 89 6.88 -7.85 -3.38
N LEU A 90 8.08 -8.10 -3.87
CA LEU A 90 9.30 -7.50 -3.29
C LEU A 90 9.47 -6.06 -3.73
N GLY A 91 8.81 -5.66 -4.79
CA GLY A 91 8.81 -4.31 -5.32
C GLY A 91 7.44 -3.67 -5.29
N ALA A 92 7.43 -2.37 -5.52
CA ALA A 92 6.21 -1.60 -5.74
C ALA A 92 6.25 -1.00 -7.13
N SER A 93 5.10 -0.99 -7.82
CA SER A 93 4.99 -0.36 -9.13
C SER A 93 4.55 1.09 -9.00
N HIS A 94 5.03 1.94 -9.91
CA HIS A 94 4.71 3.36 -9.93
C HIS A 94 4.13 3.74 -11.28
N TRP A 95 3.07 4.54 -11.25
CA TRP A 95 2.29 4.90 -12.42
C TRP A 95 2.02 6.39 -12.39
N THR A 96 2.21 7.07 -13.50
CA THR A 96 1.76 8.45 -13.64
C THR A 96 0.23 8.46 -13.78
N VAL A 97 -0.44 9.28 -12.97
CA VAL A 97 -1.88 9.46 -13.13
C VAL A 97 -2.11 10.35 -14.35
N ASP A 98 -2.59 9.74 -15.43
CA ASP A 98 -2.81 10.43 -16.70
C ASP A 98 -4.13 11.22 -16.68
N ALA A 99 -5.15 10.66 -16.04
CA ALA A 99 -6.43 11.31 -15.91
C ALA A 99 -7.11 10.89 -14.61
N GLN A 100 -7.84 11.82 -14.01
CA GLN A 100 -8.64 11.56 -12.82
C GLN A 100 -9.99 12.24 -12.97
N VAL A 101 -11.05 11.48 -12.79
CA VAL A 101 -12.41 12.00 -12.78
C VAL A 101 -13.04 11.61 -11.46
N LEU A 102 -13.48 12.61 -10.71
CA LEU A 102 -14.19 12.42 -9.45
C LEU A 102 -15.67 12.76 -9.66
N PRO A 103 -16.59 12.08 -8.94
CA PRO A 103 -17.99 12.45 -9.02
C PRO A 103 -18.19 13.86 -8.45
N SER A 104 -19.18 14.55 -8.98
CA SER A 104 -19.58 15.85 -8.44
C SER A 104 -20.10 15.70 -7.01
N ASP A 105 -19.98 16.74 -6.23
CA ASP A 105 -20.59 16.78 -4.89
C ASP A 105 -22.09 16.57 -4.97
N ARG A 106 -22.63 15.89 -3.98
CA ARG A 106 -24.03 15.52 -3.91
C ARG A 106 -24.67 16.01 -2.63
#